data_89b62d9283e03694e084223557b556c8
#
_entry.id   89b62d9283e03694e084223557b556c8
#
_cell.length_a   1.000
_cell.length_b   1.000
_cell.length_c   1.000
_cell.angle_alpha   90.00
_cell.angle_beta   90.00
_cell.angle_gamma   90.00
#
_symmetry.space_group_name_H-M   'P 1'
#
loop_
_entity.id
_entity.type
_entity.pdbx_description
1 polymer ?
#
loop_
_entity_poly.entity_id
_entity_poly.type
_entity_poly.pdbx_seq_one_letter_code
_entity_poly.pdbx_strand_id
1 'polypeptide(L)'
;MLKGNGNDASSKHGLAMTRFDEEEIIVAQEELAAYCAPSMEHPVAIVLGSGLGALADRVHVVRRIPYEDIEGFPREAIPVEGHRFEVLVGTIDEVPVVVYPGRVHLYQGYSALQVTSLVRHAHRLGCRDIILTCASGAVGDVEPGTFGLITDHMNLTGCNPLATPEGASHSLHDTPFVPVAGAYSNYLTQFAREAAAEVGVPVAEGTYVGMLGPSYETDAEVHALRVLGADFVGCSTVCEVIMAQALRMQVLGLTLVTNKAGRPDNNHAEVVAAAEAAADKTTGALFGVLRRLREL
;
A
#
# COMPACT_ATOMS: atom_id res chain seq x y z
N MET A 1 8.16 -59.73 18.99
CA MET A 1 8.99 -58.81 19.79
C MET A 1 9.72 -57.88 18.84
N LEU A 2 9.19 -56.69 18.61
CA LEU A 2 9.93 -55.60 17.98
C LEU A 2 9.56 -54.34 18.76
N LYS A 3 10.56 -53.74 19.38
CA LYS A 3 10.46 -52.55 20.23
C LYS A 3 10.26 -51.32 19.38
N GLY A 4 9.21 -50.57 19.70
CA GLY A 4 9.01 -49.24 19.16
C GLY A 4 10.03 -48.24 19.73
N ASN A 5 10.65 -47.47 18.87
CA ASN A 5 11.33 -46.24 19.24
C ASN A 5 10.39 -45.08 18.88
N GLY A 6 9.81 -44.50 19.91
CA GLY A 6 9.15 -43.24 19.83
C GLY A 6 10.20 -42.13 19.64
N ASN A 7 10.12 -41.42 18.54
CA ASN A 7 10.75 -40.11 18.38
C ASN A 7 9.64 -39.06 18.39
N ASP A 8 9.44 -38.57 19.60
CA ASP A 8 8.65 -37.35 19.83
C ASP A 8 9.51 -36.16 19.42
N ALA A 9 9.24 -35.66 18.22
CA ALA A 9 9.81 -34.43 17.72
C ALA A 9 8.67 -33.42 17.43
N SER A 10 7.97 -33.06 18.51
CA SER A 10 7.17 -31.85 18.50
C SER A 10 8.10 -30.64 18.47
N SER A 11 8.57 -30.28 17.29
CA SER A 11 9.27 -29.00 17.08
C SER A 11 8.26 -27.85 17.29
N LYS A 12 8.30 -27.33 18.51
CA LYS A 12 7.78 -26.00 18.83
C LYS A 12 8.58 -24.98 18.03
N HIS A 13 8.17 -24.70 16.81
CA HIS A 13 8.50 -23.45 16.14
C HIS A 13 7.49 -22.39 16.59
N GLY A 14 7.55 -22.02 17.86
CA GLY A 14 7.13 -20.71 18.27
C GLY A 14 8.11 -19.74 17.63
N LEU A 15 7.68 -18.97 16.64
CA LEU A 15 8.39 -17.78 16.23
C LEU A 15 8.56 -16.93 17.50
N ALA A 16 9.75 -16.96 18.09
CA ALA A 16 10.16 -15.97 19.05
C ALA A 16 10.21 -14.66 18.28
N MET A 17 9.24 -13.78 18.49
CA MET A 17 9.37 -12.37 18.16
C MET A 17 10.72 -11.93 18.76
N THR A 18 11.62 -11.52 17.91
CA THR A 18 12.91 -11.04 18.39
C THR A 18 12.64 -9.75 19.16
N ARG A 19 13.11 -9.67 20.37
CA ARG A 19 12.99 -8.52 21.29
C ARG A 19 13.42 -7.18 20.63
N PHE A 20 14.20 -7.30 19.58
CA PHE A 20 14.74 -6.21 18.77
C PHE A 20 13.64 -5.42 18.03
N ASP A 21 12.60 -6.07 17.50
CA ASP A 21 11.55 -5.43 16.71
C ASP A 21 10.64 -4.51 17.55
N GLU A 22 10.41 -4.84 18.83
CA GLU A 22 9.59 -4.01 19.73
C GLU A 22 10.35 -2.77 20.22
N GLU A 23 11.62 -2.90 20.53
CA GLU A 23 12.45 -1.76 20.97
C GLU A 23 12.62 -0.73 19.84
N GLU A 24 12.85 -1.17 18.60
CA GLU A 24 12.95 -0.27 17.44
C GLU A 24 11.64 0.47 17.14
N ILE A 25 10.49 -0.21 17.28
CA ILE A 25 9.19 0.42 17.11
C ILE A 25 8.96 1.49 18.18
N ILE A 26 9.25 1.18 19.45
CA ILE A 26 9.11 2.12 20.57
C ILE A 26 9.99 3.36 20.34
N VAL A 27 11.26 3.15 19.99
CA VAL A 27 12.18 4.26 19.69
C VAL A 27 11.69 5.09 18.50
N ALA A 28 11.22 4.45 17.43
CA ALA A 28 10.68 5.17 16.28
C ALA A 28 9.41 5.97 16.63
N GLN A 29 8.55 5.43 17.49
CA GLN A 29 7.36 6.14 17.99
C GLN A 29 7.73 7.33 18.88
N GLU A 30 8.71 7.18 19.78
CA GLU A 30 9.19 8.26 20.65
C GLU A 30 9.88 9.37 19.84
N GLU A 31 10.69 8.99 18.84
CA GLU A 31 11.32 9.94 17.92
C GLU A 31 10.26 10.70 17.11
N LEU A 32 9.25 10.00 16.57
CA LEU A 32 8.14 10.64 15.85
C LEU A 32 7.36 11.60 16.74
N ALA A 33 7.06 11.20 17.98
CA ALA A 33 6.30 12.03 18.92
C ALA A 33 7.00 13.36 19.22
N ALA A 34 8.34 13.39 19.19
CA ALA A 34 9.12 14.62 19.39
C ALA A 34 9.01 15.61 18.21
N TYR A 35 8.63 15.14 17.03
CA TYR A 35 8.50 15.96 15.82
C TYR A 35 7.04 16.16 15.37
N CYS A 36 6.08 15.52 16.06
CA CYS A 36 4.66 15.71 15.79
C CYS A 36 4.25 17.16 16.13
N ALA A 37 3.55 17.81 15.22
CA ALA A 37 2.82 19.01 15.57
C ALA A 37 1.85 18.69 16.71
N PRO A 38 1.67 19.58 17.69
CA PRO A 38 0.76 19.32 18.83
C PRO A 38 -0.70 18.97 18.44
N SER A 39 -1.06 19.24 17.19
CA SER A 39 -2.38 18.96 16.61
C SER A 39 -2.53 17.55 16.04
N MET A 40 -1.44 16.80 15.81
CA MET A 40 -1.50 15.48 15.21
C MET A 40 -1.20 14.38 16.24
N GLU A 41 -2.21 13.55 16.49
CA GLU A 41 -2.10 12.43 17.44
C GLU A 41 -1.39 11.21 16.84
N HIS A 42 -1.34 11.08 15.51
CA HIS A 42 -0.85 9.87 14.82
C HIS A 42 -0.10 10.21 13.53
N PRO A 43 0.98 9.45 13.20
CA PRO A 43 1.64 9.57 11.93
C PRO A 43 0.78 9.01 10.78
N VAL A 44 0.99 9.54 9.59
CA VAL A 44 0.33 9.08 8.36
C VAL A 44 1.26 8.10 7.64
N ALA A 45 0.76 6.90 7.34
CA ALA A 45 1.50 5.94 6.52
C ALA A 45 1.32 6.23 5.03
N ILE A 46 2.41 6.15 4.25
CA ILE A 46 2.38 6.36 2.81
C ILE A 46 3.15 5.24 2.12
N VAL A 47 2.48 4.42 1.33
CA VAL A 47 3.10 3.38 0.50
C VAL A 47 3.20 3.89 -0.93
N LEU A 48 4.43 4.06 -1.42
CA LEU A 48 4.68 4.59 -2.76
C LEU A 48 4.71 3.47 -3.80
N GLY A 49 4.00 3.69 -4.89
CA GLY A 49 4.03 2.85 -6.08
C GLY A 49 5.10 3.28 -7.08
N SER A 50 5.22 2.52 -8.18
CA SER A 50 6.17 2.78 -9.26
C SER A 50 6.07 4.22 -9.78
N GLY A 51 7.23 4.89 -9.94
CA GLY A 51 7.35 6.26 -10.44
C GLY A 51 7.04 7.38 -9.43
N LEU A 52 6.61 7.07 -8.20
CA LEU A 52 6.33 8.06 -7.16
C LEU A 52 7.47 8.16 -6.12
N GLY A 53 8.62 7.53 -6.39
CA GLY A 53 9.78 7.51 -5.50
C GLY A 53 10.35 8.90 -5.13
N ALA A 54 10.18 9.90 -6.00
CA ALA A 54 10.62 11.28 -5.75
C ALA A 54 9.99 11.91 -4.50
N LEU A 55 8.80 11.46 -4.09
CA LEU A 55 8.17 11.91 -2.84
C LEU A 55 9.01 11.51 -1.62
N ALA A 56 9.67 10.37 -1.65
CA ALA A 56 10.53 9.92 -0.55
C ALA A 56 11.69 10.91 -0.29
N ASP A 57 12.17 11.62 -1.31
CA ASP A 57 13.25 12.61 -1.19
C ASP A 57 12.77 13.92 -0.53
N ARG A 58 11.47 14.09 -0.34
CA ARG A 58 10.86 15.25 0.33
C ARG A 58 10.64 15.03 1.83
N VAL A 59 10.90 13.84 2.33
CA VAL A 59 10.79 13.51 3.75
C VAL A 59 11.98 14.11 4.49
N HIS A 60 11.71 14.92 5.52
CA HIS A 60 12.72 15.25 6.53
C HIS A 60 12.90 14.03 7.43
N VAL A 61 13.88 13.18 7.07
CA VAL A 61 14.07 11.87 7.68
C VAL A 61 14.68 11.99 9.05
N VAL A 62 14.03 11.42 10.05
CA VAL A 62 14.51 11.25 11.43
C VAL A 62 15.16 9.86 11.57
N ARG A 63 14.52 8.83 11.02
CA ARG A 63 14.98 7.44 11.10
C ARG A 63 14.77 6.70 9.79
N ARG A 64 15.70 5.78 9.48
CA ARG A 64 15.58 4.80 8.39
C ARG A 64 15.56 3.40 8.98
N ILE A 65 14.62 2.57 8.54
CA ILE A 65 14.48 1.18 8.97
C ILE A 65 14.57 0.31 7.71
N PRO A 66 15.54 -0.61 7.59
CA PRO A 66 15.60 -1.55 6.48
C PRO A 66 14.35 -2.45 6.45
N TYR A 67 13.86 -2.80 5.26
CA TYR A 67 12.68 -3.67 5.16
C TYR A 67 12.94 -5.09 5.67
N GLU A 68 14.19 -5.54 5.69
CA GLU A 68 14.57 -6.83 6.28
C GLU A 68 14.29 -6.92 7.79
N ASP A 69 14.17 -5.77 8.47
CA ASP A 69 13.84 -5.66 9.88
C ASP A 69 12.32 -5.61 10.13
N ILE A 70 11.50 -5.51 9.06
CA ILE A 70 10.05 -5.55 9.18
C ILE A 70 9.56 -7.00 9.35
N GLU A 71 8.79 -7.25 10.38
CA GLU A 71 8.18 -8.55 10.64
C GLU A 71 7.31 -9.02 9.46
N GLY A 72 7.60 -10.22 8.96
CA GLY A 72 6.89 -10.84 7.85
C GLY A 72 7.21 -10.27 6.48
N PHE A 73 8.14 -9.30 6.36
CA PHE A 73 8.68 -8.89 5.07
C PHE A 73 9.65 -9.97 4.54
N PRO A 74 9.64 -10.28 3.23
CA PRO A 74 10.54 -11.29 2.67
C PRO A 74 12.00 -10.82 2.73
N ARG A 75 12.87 -11.55 3.43
CA ARG A 75 14.29 -11.18 3.63
C ARG A 75 15.11 -11.11 2.34
N GLU A 76 14.77 -11.94 1.35
CA GLU A 76 15.41 -11.99 0.05
C GLU A 76 14.57 -11.30 -1.05
N ALA A 77 13.81 -10.29 -0.65
CA ALA A 77 12.94 -9.59 -1.58
C ALA A 77 13.75 -8.88 -2.67
N ILE A 78 13.37 -9.10 -3.92
CA ILE A 78 13.97 -8.44 -5.07
C ILE A 78 13.18 -7.15 -5.34
N PRO A 79 13.84 -5.97 -5.30
CA PRO A 79 13.18 -4.72 -5.63
C PRO A 79 12.68 -4.70 -7.07
N VAL A 80 11.49 -4.17 -7.28
CA VAL A 80 11.06 -3.74 -8.60
C VAL A 80 11.75 -2.41 -8.91
N GLU A 81 12.03 -2.15 -10.18
CA GLU A 81 12.66 -0.90 -10.61
C GLU A 81 11.91 0.33 -10.04
N GLY A 82 12.67 1.26 -9.46
CA GLY A 82 12.12 2.45 -8.78
C GLY A 82 11.68 2.23 -7.33
N HIS A 83 11.79 1.01 -6.78
CA HIS A 83 11.49 0.72 -5.38
C HIS A 83 12.76 0.72 -4.52
N ARG A 84 12.68 1.34 -3.33
CA ARG A 84 13.71 1.27 -2.29
C ARG A 84 13.14 0.46 -1.12
N PHE A 85 13.96 -0.40 -0.52
CA PHE A 85 13.53 -1.26 0.60
C PHE A 85 14.02 -0.71 1.94
N GLU A 86 13.53 0.46 2.27
CA GLU A 86 13.75 1.13 3.56
C GLU A 86 12.48 1.89 3.97
N VAL A 87 12.16 1.91 5.24
CA VAL A 87 11.13 2.79 5.79
C VAL A 87 11.76 4.13 6.12
N LEU A 88 11.12 5.22 5.72
CA LEU A 88 11.50 6.57 6.12
C LEU A 88 10.51 7.07 7.17
N VAL A 89 10.99 7.24 8.38
CA VAL A 89 10.26 7.85 9.48
C VAL A 89 10.68 9.29 9.60
N GLY A 90 9.75 10.23 9.60
CA GLY A 90 10.06 11.64 9.61
C GLY A 90 8.87 12.55 9.41
N THR A 91 9.09 13.72 8.82
CA THR A 91 8.03 14.70 8.55
C THR A 91 8.01 15.17 7.10
N ILE A 92 6.84 15.54 6.61
CA ILE A 92 6.60 16.32 5.40
C ILE A 92 5.74 17.53 5.80
N ASP A 93 6.21 18.75 5.60
CA ASP A 93 5.54 19.99 6.00
C ASP A 93 5.01 19.94 7.45
N GLU A 94 5.86 19.48 8.38
CA GLU A 94 5.56 19.27 9.81
C GLU A 94 4.53 18.16 10.11
N VAL A 95 4.02 17.47 9.10
CA VAL A 95 3.15 16.30 9.26
C VAL A 95 4.02 15.07 9.52
N PRO A 96 3.82 14.34 10.63
CA PRO A 96 4.56 13.11 10.90
C PRO A 96 4.14 12.02 9.92
N VAL A 97 5.12 11.40 9.26
CA VAL A 97 4.89 10.40 8.23
C VAL A 97 5.77 9.17 8.41
N VAL A 98 5.23 8.02 7.99
CA VAL A 98 5.96 6.78 7.80
C VAL A 98 5.85 6.42 6.33
N VAL A 99 6.94 6.61 5.57
CA VAL A 99 6.94 6.44 4.11
C VAL A 99 7.63 5.14 3.74
N TYR A 100 6.98 4.37 2.89
CA TYR A 100 7.46 3.11 2.31
C TYR A 100 7.72 3.35 0.81
N PRO A 101 8.97 3.60 0.39
CA PRO A 101 9.31 3.94 -1.00
C PRO A 101 9.33 2.74 -1.94
N GLY A 102 8.49 1.74 -1.69
CA GLY A 102 8.37 0.53 -2.49
C GLY A 102 7.62 -0.57 -1.76
N ARG A 103 7.31 -1.64 -2.50
CA ARG A 103 6.61 -2.82 -1.97
C ARG A 103 6.96 -4.07 -2.77
N VAL A 104 6.59 -5.23 -2.21
CA VAL A 104 6.61 -6.52 -2.93
C VAL A 104 5.21 -6.85 -3.44
N HIS A 105 5.13 -7.72 -4.45
CA HIS A 105 3.88 -8.04 -5.14
C HIS A 105 3.61 -9.55 -5.19
N LEU A 106 2.34 -9.92 -5.33
CA LEU A 106 1.91 -11.31 -5.44
C LEU A 106 2.55 -12.03 -6.64
N TYR A 107 2.71 -11.35 -7.79
CA TYR A 107 3.32 -11.93 -8.99
C TYR A 107 4.80 -12.31 -8.82
N GLN A 108 5.46 -11.79 -7.78
CA GLN A 108 6.83 -12.18 -7.43
C GLN A 108 6.88 -13.50 -6.62
N GLY A 109 5.72 -14.14 -6.38
CA GLY A 109 5.61 -15.40 -5.63
C GLY A 109 5.46 -15.23 -4.11
N TYR A 110 5.32 -14.00 -3.62
CA TYR A 110 5.08 -13.75 -2.20
C TYR A 110 3.62 -14.02 -1.82
N SER A 111 3.42 -14.48 -0.59
CA SER A 111 2.08 -14.71 -0.06
C SER A 111 1.33 -13.40 0.17
N ALA A 112 -0.01 -13.47 0.21
CA ALA A 112 -0.83 -12.32 0.53
C ALA A 112 -0.50 -11.70 1.91
N LEU A 113 -0.04 -12.51 2.86
CA LEU A 113 0.41 -12.02 4.16
C LEU A 113 1.73 -11.24 4.05
N GLN A 114 2.70 -11.73 3.24
CA GLN A 114 3.97 -11.04 3.03
C GLN A 114 3.79 -9.68 2.34
N VAL A 115 2.93 -9.60 1.31
CA VAL A 115 2.69 -8.32 0.60
C VAL A 115 1.97 -7.28 1.47
N THR A 116 1.39 -7.69 2.61
CA THR A 116 0.73 -6.77 3.57
C THR A 116 1.58 -6.45 4.80
N SER A 117 2.84 -6.88 4.84
CA SER A 117 3.75 -6.61 5.98
C SER A 117 3.91 -5.12 6.28
N LEU A 118 3.99 -4.28 5.24
CA LEU A 118 4.13 -2.83 5.38
C LEU A 118 2.92 -2.19 6.09
N VAL A 119 1.70 -2.66 5.80
CA VAL A 119 0.47 -2.18 6.44
C VAL A 119 0.44 -2.55 7.92
N ARG A 120 0.84 -3.79 8.26
CA ARG A 120 0.95 -4.24 9.65
C ARG A 120 2.01 -3.47 10.42
N HIS A 121 3.15 -3.21 9.79
CA HIS A 121 4.23 -2.41 10.37
C HIS A 121 3.78 -0.95 10.61
N ALA A 122 3.10 -0.32 9.64
CA ALA A 122 2.55 1.02 9.80
C ALA A 122 1.58 1.12 10.99
N HIS A 123 0.69 0.14 11.11
CA HIS A 123 -0.24 0.07 12.24
C HIS A 123 0.50 -0.06 13.59
N ARG A 124 1.55 -0.88 13.66
CA ARG A 124 2.39 -1.02 14.87
C ARG A 124 3.12 0.28 15.23
N LEU A 125 3.51 1.09 14.23
CA LEU A 125 4.06 2.44 14.43
C LEU A 125 2.99 3.48 14.85
N GLY A 126 1.75 3.07 15.03
CA GLY A 126 0.67 3.93 15.48
C GLY A 126 -0.07 4.68 14.38
N CYS A 127 0.23 4.39 13.10
CA CYS A 127 -0.50 4.99 11.98
C CYS A 127 -1.97 4.55 11.99
N ARG A 128 -2.88 5.50 11.85
CA ARG A 128 -4.32 5.24 11.67
C ARG A 128 -4.80 5.51 10.26
N ASP A 129 -4.14 6.45 9.60
CA ASP A 129 -4.38 6.78 8.20
C ASP A 129 -3.28 6.19 7.34
N ILE A 130 -3.66 5.56 6.22
CA ILE A 130 -2.73 5.01 5.24
C ILE A 130 -3.10 5.46 3.83
N ILE A 131 -2.12 5.98 3.13
CA ILE A 131 -2.21 6.37 1.73
C ILE A 131 -1.50 5.31 0.89
N LEU A 132 -2.27 4.56 0.12
CA LEU A 132 -1.76 3.53 -0.78
C LEU A 132 -1.72 4.09 -2.19
N THR A 133 -0.54 4.24 -2.77
CA THR A 133 -0.39 4.71 -4.14
C THR A 133 0.03 3.58 -5.07
N CYS A 134 -0.42 3.59 -6.33
CA CYS A 134 -0.04 2.63 -7.34
C CYS A 134 -0.06 3.25 -8.75
N ALA A 135 0.54 2.54 -9.70
CA ALA A 135 0.29 2.74 -11.13
C ALA A 135 -0.82 1.78 -11.59
N SER A 136 -1.61 2.18 -12.59
CA SER A 136 -2.65 1.33 -13.17
C SER A 136 -2.83 1.55 -14.66
N GLY A 137 -3.38 0.53 -15.34
CA GLY A 137 -3.97 0.66 -16.67
C GLY A 137 -5.41 1.17 -16.60
N ALA A 138 -5.80 2.03 -17.54
CA ALA A 138 -7.21 2.42 -17.72
C ALA A 138 -8.00 1.30 -18.39
N VAL A 139 -9.09 0.88 -17.75
CA VAL A 139 -10.10 -0.04 -18.30
C VAL A 139 -11.26 0.75 -18.93
N GLY A 140 -11.66 1.83 -18.25
CA GLY A 140 -12.69 2.77 -18.71
C GLY A 140 -12.15 3.89 -19.61
N ASP A 141 -12.92 4.95 -19.73
CA ASP A 141 -12.61 6.13 -20.57
C ASP A 141 -11.72 7.15 -19.79
N VAL A 142 -10.67 6.64 -19.14
CA VAL A 142 -9.71 7.46 -18.40
C VAL A 142 -8.41 7.56 -19.20
N GLU A 143 -7.88 8.77 -19.35
CA GLU A 143 -6.67 8.98 -20.13
C GLU A 143 -5.39 8.76 -19.28
N PRO A 144 -4.29 8.23 -19.86
CA PRO A 144 -2.99 8.20 -19.22
C PRO A 144 -2.55 9.58 -18.73
N GLY A 145 -1.89 9.64 -17.58
CA GLY A 145 -1.52 10.88 -16.88
C GLY A 145 -2.61 11.40 -15.93
N THR A 146 -3.77 10.75 -15.88
CA THR A 146 -4.85 11.09 -14.95
C THR A 146 -4.56 10.56 -13.55
N PHE A 147 -4.85 11.37 -12.54
CA PHE A 147 -4.82 10.99 -11.14
C PHE A 147 -6.13 10.29 -10.75
N GLY A 148 -6.04 9.03 -10.39
CA GLY A 148 -7.20 8.22 -10.02
C GLY A 148 -7.41 8.18 -8.51
N LEU A 149 -8.63 8.44 -8.06
CA LEU A 149 -9.08 8.16 -6.71
C LEU A 149 -9.82 6.81 -6.71
N ILE A 150 -9.26 5.85 -5.99
CA ILE A 150 -9.87 4.54 -5.84
C ILE A 150 -10.98 4.66 -4.79
N THR A 151 -12.21 4.48 -5.21
CA THR A 151 -13.40 4.57 -4.35
C THR A 151 -13.97 3.21 -3.97
N ASP A 152 -13.65 2.17 -4.75
CA ASP A 152 -13.98 0.78 -4.48
C ASP A 152 -12.98 -0.14 -5.18
N HIS A 153 -13.02 -1.46 -4.88
CA HIS A 153 -12.17 -2.41 -5.58
C HIS A 153 -12.83 -3.77 -5.81
N MET A 154 -12.31 -4.49 -6.80
CA MET A 154 -12.56 -5.91 -7.02
C MET A 154 -11.28 -6.71 -6.79
N ASN A 155 -11.36 -7.74 -5.97
CA ASN A 155 -10.25 -8.66 -5.73
C ASN A 155 -10.32 -9.85 -6.70
N LEU A 156 -9.62 -9.74 -7.81
CA LEU A 156 -9.44 -10.82 -8.78
C LEU A 156 -8.04 -11.45 -8.73
N THR A 157 -7.27 -11.17 -7.66
CA THR A 157 -5.92 -11.73 -7.45
C THR A 157 -5.93 -13.23 -7.15
N GLY A 158 -7.06 -13.80 -6.76
CA GLY A 158 -7.15 -15.15 -6.22
C GLY A 158 -6.59 -15.31 -4.80
N CYS A 159 -6.16 -14.23 -4.15
CA CYS A 159 -5.53 -14.22 -2.84
C CYS A 159 -6.30 -13.34 -1.84
N ASN A 160 -6.21 -13.70 -0.55
CA ASN A 160 -6.74 -12.89 0.54
C ASN A 160 -5.78 -13.00 1.75
N PRO A 161 -5.28 -11.89 2.31
CA PRO A 161 -4.32 -11.94 3.41
C PRO A 161 -4.90 -12.53 4.70
N LEU A 162 -6.22 -12.55 4.85
CA LEU A 162 -6.90 -13.08 6.04
C LEU A 162 -7.32 -14.55 5.89
N ALA A 163 -7.04 -15.20 4.74
CA ALA A 163 -7.47 -16.57 4.47
C ALA A 163 -6.65 -17.65 5.20
N THR A 164 -5.64 -17.26 5.97
CA THR A 164 -4.84 -18.15 6.81
C THR A 164 -5.07 -17.84 8.30
N PRO A 165 -4.87 -18.83 9.22
CA PRO A 165 -4.98 -18.56 10.65
C PRO A 165 -4.05 -17.43 11.12
N GLU A 166 -2.82 -17.37 10.59
CA GLU A 166 -1.86 -16.31 10.88
C GLU A 166 -2.37 -14.95 10.40
N GLY A 167 -2.84 -14.87 9.15
CA GLY A 167 -3.41 -13.63 8.61
C GLY A 167 -4.63 -13.14 9.38
N ALA A 168 -5.54 -14.06 9.72
CA ALA A 168 -6.73 -13.75 10.50
C ALA A 168 -6.40 -13.26 11.92
N SER A 169 -5.30 -13.72 12.53
CA SER A 169 -4.88 -13.32 13.88
C SER A 169 -4.48 -11.84 13.99
N HIS A 170 -4.16 -11.18 12.88
CA HIS A 170 -3.88 -9.75 12.85
C HIS A 170 -5.15 -8.87 12.87
N SER A 171 -6.34 -9.47 12.66
CA SER A 171 -7.59 -8.71 12.65
C SER A 171 -7.96 -8.20 14.04
N LEU A 172 -8.35 -6.93 14.11
CA LEU A 172 -8.92 -6.29 15.31
C LEU A 172 -10.46 -6.44 15.38
N HIS A 173 -11.05 -7.25 14.52
CA HIS A 173 -12.46 -7.58 14.54
C HIS A 173 -12.71 -8.84 15.36
N ASP A 174 -13.87 -8.91 16.02
CA ASP A 174 -14.26 -10.06 16.88
C ASP A 174 -14.53 -11.34 16.08
N THR A 175 -14.60 -11.24 14.76
CA THR A 175 -14.85 -12.36 13.84
C THR A 175 -13.80 -12.37 12.72
N PRO A 176 -13.55 -13.54 12.07
CA PRO A 176 -12.63 -13.60 10.94
C PRO A 176 -13.17 -12.90 9.67
N PHE A 177 -14.45 -12.49 9.68
CA PHE A 177 -15.09 -11.82 8.55
C PHE A 177 -14.97 -10.30 8.70
N VAL A 178 -14.06 -9.72 7.93
CA VAL A 178 -13.80 -8.28 7.93
C VAL A 178 -14.67 -7.60 6.85
N PRO A 179 -15.49 -6.59 7.22
CA PRO A 179 -16.23 -5.83 6.22
C PRO A 179 -15.29 -4.93 5.43
N VAL A 180 -15.32 -5.04 4.11
CA VAL A 180 -14.52 -4.21 3.18
C VAL A 180 -15.38 -3.27 2.33
N ALA A 181 -16.68 -3.34 2.43
CA ALA A 181 -17.57 -2.36 1.81
C ALA A 181 -17.33 -0.98 2.44
N GLY A 182 -17.08 0.03 1.60
CA GLY A 182 -16.71 1.37 2.06
C GLY A 182 -15.30 1.44 2.67
N ALA A 183 -14.38 0.60 2.22
CA ALA A 183 -13.00 0.51 2.73
C ALA A 183 -12.20 1.81 2.53
N TYR A 184 -12.56 2.61 1.54
CA TYR A 184 -11.87 3.87 1.24
C TYR A 184 -12.53 5.02 2.01
N SER A 185 -11.72 5.74 2.77
CA SER A 185 -12.19 6.79 3.67
C SER A 185 -12.78 7.99 2.92
N ASN A 186 -14.02 8.35 3.22
CA ASN A 186 -14.71 9.46 2.59
C ASN A 186 -13.99 10.80 2.81
N TYR A 187 -13.47 11.07 4.02
CA TYR A 187 -12.80 12.33 4.30
C TYR A 187 -11.43 12.42 3.61
N LEU A 188 -10.65 11.33 3.59
CA LEU A 188 -9.37 11.30 2.88
C LEU A 188 -9.56 11.45 1.36
N THR A 189 -10.57 10.79 0.79
CA THR A 189 -10.93 10.93 -0.62
C THR A 189 -11.36 12.36 -0.95
N GLN A 190 -12.13 13.00 -0.07
CA GLN A 190 -12.52 14.40 -0.23
C GLN A 190 -11.29 15.32 -0.19
N PHE A 191 -10.37 15.12 0.76
CA PHE A 191 -9.13 15.89 0.82
C PHE A 191 -8.27 15.73 -0.44
N ALA A 192 -8.18 14.51 -0.96
CA ALA A 192 -7.44 14.25 -2.19
C ALA A 192 -8.09 14.94 -3.42
N ARG A 193 -9.41 14.95 -3.50
CA ARG A 193 -10.16 15.66 -4.57
C ARG A 193 -9.89 17.16 -4.53
N GLU A 194 -9.98 17.75 -3.36
CA GLU A 194 -9.74 19.19 -3.18
C GLU A 194 -8.28 19.56 -3.44
N ALA A 195 -7.33 18.76 -2.93
CA ALA A 195 -5.90 18.97 -3.14
C ALA A 195 -5.52 18.85 -4.63
N ALA A 196 -6.07 17.90 -5.36
CA ALA A 196 -5.85 17.74 -6.79
C ALA A 196 -6.40 18.95 -7.59
N ALA A 197 -7.58 19.46 -7.20
CA ALA A 197 -8.17 20.65 -7.81
C ALA A 197 -7.30 21.90 -7.60
N GLU A 198 -6.69 22.07 -6.42
CA GLU A 198 -5.79 23.20 -6.11
C GLU A 198 -4.54 23.23 -6.99
N VAL A 199 -3.98 22.05 -7.32
CA VAL A 199 -2.78 21.93 -8.18
C VAL A 199 -3.13 21.74 -9.65
N GLY A 200 -4.43 21.78 -10.02
CA GLY A 200 -4.90 21.66 -11.39
C GLY A 200 -4.65 20.28 -12.01
N VAL A 201 -4.71 19.21 -11.20
CA VAL A 201 -4.57 17.83 -11.69
C VAL A 201 -5.94 17.27 -12.04
N PRO A 202 -6.14 16.72 -13.26
CA PRO A 202 -7.37 16.02 -13.61
C PRO A 202 -7.54 14.77 -12.72
N VAL A 203 -8.74 14.60 -12.18
CA VAL A 203 -9.10 13.49 -11.30
C VAL A 203 -10.14 12.61 -11.98
N ALA A 204 -9.94 11.28 -11.93
CA ALA A 204 -10.97 10.30 -12.21
C ALA A 204 -11.21 9.49 -10.92
N GLU A 205 -12.49 9.22 -10.64
CA GLU A 205 -12.86 8.35 -9.50
C GLU A 205 -13.41 7.04 -10.03
N GLY A 206 -13.08 5.93 -9.38
CA GLY A 206 -13.57 4.65 -9.87
C GLY A 206 -13.14 3.43 -9.10
N THR A 207 -13.54 2.29 -9.65
CA THR A 207 -13.29 0.96 -9.13
C THR A 207 -11.96 0.42 -9.65
N TYR A 208 -11.07 0.04 -8.73
CA TYR A 208 -9.79 -0.60 -9.04
C TYR A 208 -9.92 -2.12 -9.01
N VAL A 209 -9.43 -2.79 -10.04
CA VAL A 209 -9.34 -4.26 -10.06
C VAL A 209 -7.91 -4.69 -9.77
N GLY A 210 -7.76 -5.48 -8.71
CA GLY A 210 -6.51 -6.17 -8.41
C GLY A 210 -6.42 -7.50 -9.17
N MET A 211 -5.48 -7.61 -10.10
CA MET A 211 -5.10 -8.83 -10.80
C MET A 211 -3.80 -9.41 -10.21
N LEU A 212 -3.52 -10.67 -10.49
CA LEU A 212 -2.27 -11.28 -10.02
C LEU A 212 -1.04 -10.70 -10.75
N GLY A 213 -1.13 -10.50 -12.06
CA GLY A 213 0.04 -10.21 -12.90
C GLY A 213 0.97 -11.44 -13.05
N PRO A 214 2.22 -11.30 -13.59
CA PRO A 214 2.80 -10.09 -14.16
C PRO A 214 2.39 -9.80 -15.61
N SER A 215 1.63 -10.70 -16.27
CA SER A 215 1.12 -10.44 -17.62
C SER A 215 0.12 -9.29 -17.61
N TYR A 216 0.21 -8.42 -18.64
CA TYR A 216 -0.83 -7.45 -18.91
C TYR A 216 -2.08 -8.15 -19.44
N GLU A 217 -3.21 -7.48 -19.32
CA GLU A 217 -4.52 -8.00 -19.69
C GLU A 217 -4.64 -8.17 -21.21
N THR A 218 -5.31 -9.24 -21.63
CA THR A 218 -5.77 -9.44 -23.00
C THR A 218 -6.97 -8.54 -23.32
N ASP A 219 -7.28 -8.32 -24.60
CA ASP A 219 -8.49 -7.60 -25.03
C ASP A 219 -9.79 -8.19 -24.43
N ALA A 220 -9.84 -9.52 -24.34
CA ALA A 220 -11.02 -10.22 -23.78
C ALA A 220 -11.14 -9.97 -22.27
N GLU A 221 -10.02 -9.96 -21.53
CA GLU A 221 -10.00 -9.61 -20.09
C GLU A 221 -10.41 -8.17 -19.89
N VAL A 222 -9.86 -7.22 -20.65
CA VAL A 222 -10.26 -5.80 -20.57
C VAL A 222 -11.74 -5.62 -20.85
N HIS A 223 -12.28 -6.32 -21.86
CA HIS A 223 -13.70 -6.29 -22.13
C HIS A 223 -14.52 -6.81 -20.93
N ALA A 224 -14.12 -7.94 -20.35
CA ALA A 224 -14.78 -8.50 -19.17
C ALA A 224 -14.71 -7.55 -17.96
N LEU A 225 -13.54 -6.96 -17.69
CA LEU A 225 -13.36 -5.99 -16.61
C LEU A 225 -14.25 -4.76 -16.79
N ARG A 226 -14.39 -4.27 -18.03
CA ARG A 226 -15.29 -3.14 -18.35
C ARG A 226 -16.75 -3.50 -18.08
N VAL A 227 -17.18 -4.70 -18.47
CA VAL A 227 -18.54 -5.19 -18.18
C VAL A 227 -18.80 -5.30 -16.68
N LEU A 228 -17.79 -5.65 -15.90
CA LEU A 228 -17.85 -5.70 -14.43
C LEU A 228 -17.88 -4.31 -13.78
N GLY A 229 -17.61 -3.23 -14.52
CA GLY A 229 -17.61 -1.88 -14.01
C GLY A 229 -16.26 -1.42 -13.45
N ALA A 230 -15.15 -1.98 -13.95
CA ALA A 230 -13.80 -1.54 -13.61
C ALA A 230 -13.42 -0.27 -14.35
N ASP A 231 -12.73 0.65 -13.66
CA ASP A 231 -12.12 1.86 -14.23
C ASP A 231 -10.61 1.72 -14.34
N PHE A 232 -9.99 1.06 -13.37
CA PHE A 232 -8.55 0.88 -13.25
C PHE A 232 -8.20 -0.59 -13.05
N VAL A 233 -7.05 -1.02 -13.56
CA VAL A 233 -6.51 -2.38 -13.33
C VAL A 233 -5.04 -2.33 -12.96
N GLY A 234 -4.63 -3.19 -12.02
CA GLY A 234 -3.23 -3.34 -11.63
C GLY A 234 -3.02 -4.56 -10.72
N CYS A 235 -1.83 -4.72 -10.18
CA CYS A 235 -1.42 -5.95 -9.46
C CYS A 235 -1.00 -5.70 -7.99
N SER A 236 -1.49 -4.63 -7.37
CA SER A 236 -1.17 -4.26 -5.97
C SER A 236 -2.42 -3.85 -5.19
N THR A 237 -2.22 -3.17 -4.06
CA THR A 237 -3.22 -2.37 -3.33
C THR A 237 -4.34 -3.18 -2.66
N VAL A 238 -5.02 -4.10 -3.35
CA VAL A 238 -6.24 -4.76 -2.83
C VAL A 238 -5.97 -5.55 -1.55
N CYS A 239 -4.91 -6.37 -1.52
CA CYS A 239 -4.55 -7.10 -0.30
C CYS A 239 -4.17 -6.15 0.85
N GLU A 240 -3.49 -5.04 0.52
CA GLU A 240 -3.11 -4.01 1.49
C GLU A 240 -4.36 -3.32 2.08
N VAL A 241 -5.37 -3.01 1.25
CA VAL A 241 -6.66 -2.45 1.72
C VAL A 241 -7.39 -3.44 2.62
N ILE A 242 -7.45 -4.74 2.26
CA ILE A 242 -8.10 -5.76 3.09
C ILE A 242 -7.42 -5.84 4.47
N MET A 243 -6.09 -5.84 4.52
CA MET A 243 -5.34 -5.86 5.78
C MET A 243 -5.55 -4.55 6.56
N ALA A 244 -5.54 -3.39 5.91
CA ALA A 244 -5.81 -2.11 6.56
C ALA A 244 -7.19 -2.08 7.21
N GLN A 245 -8.22 -2.63 6.55
CA GLN A 245 -9.56 -2.77 7.12
C GLN A 245 -9.58 -3.73 8.31
N ALA A 246 -8.84 -4.85 8.24
CA ALA A 246 -8.69 -5.75 9.38
C ALA A 246 -8.08 -5.05 10.61
N LEU A 247 -7.18 -4.10 10.38
CA LEU A 247 -6.52 -3.26 11.39
C LEU A 247 -7.28 -1.96 11.71
N ARG A 248 -8.49 -1.77 11.16
CA ARG A 248 -9.33 -0.57 11.34
C ARG A 248 -8.65 0.75 10.96
N MET A 249 -7.75 0.70 9.99
CA MET A 249 -7.11 1.90 9.45
C MET A 249 -8.00 2.59 8.42
N GLN A 250 -7.88 3.91 8.31
CA GLN A 250 -8.51 4.72 7.28
C GLN A 250 -7.65 4.69 6.01
N VAL A 251 -8.23 4.36 4.88
CA VAL A 251 -7.48 4.15 3.64
C VAL A 251 -7.80 5.23 2.61
N LEU A 252 -6.76 5.83 2.05
CA LEU A 252 -6.82 6.56 0.79
C LEU A 252 -6.15 5.72 -0.30
N GLY A 253 -6.88 5.36 -1.33
CA GLY A 253 -6.36 4.69 -2.52
C GLY A 253 -6.14 5.70 -3.64
N LEU A 254 -4.90 5.83 -4.11
CA LEU A 254 -4.52 6.70 -5.20
C LEU A 254 -3.87 5.88 -6.31
N THR A 255 -4.26 6.12 -7.53
CA THR A 255 -3.59 5.52 -8.68
C THR A 255 -3.20 6.56 -9.70
N LEU A 256 -2.03 6.39 -10.30
CA LEU A 256 -1.69 7.12 -11.52
C LEU A 256 -1.98 6.22 -12.71
N VAL A 257 -2.85 6.66 -13.59
CA VAL A 257 -3.15 5.95 -14.83
C VAL A 257 -1.98 6.15 -15.80
N THR A 258 -1.25 5.09 -16.08
CA THR A 258 -0.01 5.16 -16.88
C THR A 258 -0.20 4.74 -18.34
N ASN A 259 -1.19 3.89 -18.61
CA ASN A 259 -1.45 3.34 -19.94
C ASN A 259 -2.92 2.95 -20.09
N LYS A 260 -3.34 2.66 -21.31
CA LYS A 260 -4.61 1.95 -21.56
C LYS A 260 -4.39 0.45 -21.43
N ALA A 261 -5.24 -0.25 -20.68
CA ALA A 261 -5.20 -1.70 -20.58
C ALA A 261 -5.48 -2.39 -21.93
N GLY A 262 -4.95 -3.59 -22.14
CA GLY A 262 -5.18 -4.40 -23.35
C GLY A 262 -4.38 -3.96 -24.59
N ARG A 263 -3.48 -3.00 -24.49
CA ARG A 263 -2.67 -2.60 -25.64
C ARG A 263 -1.46 -3.52 -25.82
N PRO A 264 -1.14 -3.93 -27.05
CA PRO A 264 -0.05 -4.88 -27.31
C PRO A 264 1.35 -4.28 -27.09
N ASP A 265 1.45 -2.96 -27.02
CA ASP A 265 2.67 -2.20 -26.81
C ASP A 265 2.93 -1.85 -25.33
N ASN A 266 2.03 -2.22 -24.41
CA ASN A 266 2.22 -1.99 -22.97
C ASN A 266 3.51 -2.64 -22.47
N ASN A 267 4.34 -1.85 -21.79
CA ASN A 267 5.56 -2.31 -21.16
C ASN A 267 5.88 -1.53 -19.88
N HIS A 268 6.70 -2.10 -19.01
CA HIS A 268 6.98 -1.51 -17.70
C HIS A 268 7.77 -0.19 -17.78
N ALA A 269 8.65 -0.03 -18.76
CA ALA A 269 9.43 1.20 -18.92
C ALA A 269 8.53 2.41 -19.23
N GLU A 270 7.49 2.23 -20.06
CA GLU A 270 6.51 3.30 -20.32
C GLU A 270 5.69 3.63 -19.07
N VAL A 271 5.34 2.63 -18.27
CA VAL A 271 4.66 2.84 -16.98
C VAL A 271 5.51 3.73 -16.06
N VAL A 272 6.80 3.43 -15.92
CA VAL A 272 7.72 4.21 -15.09
C VAL A 272 7.87 5.63 -15.64
N ALA A 273 8.11 5.79 -16.95
CA ALA A 273 8.27 7.09 -17.59
C ALA A 273 7.00 7.98 -17.46
N ALA A 274 5.81 7.40 -17.62
CA ALA A 274 4.56 8.11 -17.45
C ALA A 274 4.36 8.57 -15.99
N ALA A 275 4.75 7.71 -15.04
CA ALA A 275 4.67 8.02 -13.62
C ALA A 275 5.65 9.12 -13.21
N GLU A 276 6.88 9.09 -13.70
CA GLU A 276 7.88 10.14 -13.48
C GLU A 276 7.43 11.49 -14.06
N ALA A 277 6.84 11.49 -15.25
CA ALA A 277 6.32 12.71 -15.87
C ALA A 277 5.17 13.38 -15.09
N ALA A 278 4.40 12.60 -14.33
CA ALA A 278 3.31 13.08 -13.48
C ALA A 278 3.72 13.31 -12.01
N ALA A 279 4.94 12.96 -11.62
CA ALA A 279 5.38 12.88 -10.23
C ALA A 279 5.21 14.21 -9.46
N ASP A 280 5.60 15.34 -10.04
CA ASP A 280 5.50 16.65 -9.38
C ASP A 280 4.06 17.03 -9.03
N LYS A 281 3.12 16.83 -9.96
CA LYS A 281 1.71 17.12 -9.75
C LYS A 281 1.08 16.19 -8.73
N THR A 282 1.38 14.88 -8.84
CA THR A 282 0.91 13.87 -7.90
C THR A 282 1.44 14.14 -6.49
N THR A 283 2.71 14.51 -6.38
CA THR A 283 3.33 14.92 -5.11
C THR A 283 2.66 16.16 -4.53
N GLY A 284 2.35 17.17 -5.37
CA GLY A 284 1.63 18.36 -4.93
C GLY A 284 0.23 18.08 -4.38
N ALA A 285 -0.52 17.19 -5.04
CA ALA A 285 -1.82 16.74 -4.54
C ALA A 285 -1.71 15.99 -3.22
N LEU A 286 -0.72 15.10 -3.09
CA LEU A 286 -0.49 14.35 -1.85
C LEU A 286 -0.12 15.28 -0.68
N PHE A 287 0.71 16.28 -0.89
CA PHE A 287 1.02 17.30 0.13
C PHE A 287 -0.21 18.09 0.54
N GLY A 288 -1.11 18.38 -0.40
CA GLY A 288 -2.39 18.99 -0.08
C GLY A 288 -3.27 18.13 0.85
N VAL A 289 -3.22 16.79 0.71
CA VAL A 289 -3.89 15.86 1.64
C VAL A 289 -3.25 15.94 3.03
N LEU A 290 -1.92 15.88 3.10
CA LEU A 290 -1.20 15.92 4.37
C LEU A 290 -1.45 17.23 5.14
N ARG A 291 -1.47 18.38 4.46
CA ARG A 291 -1.80 19.67 5.08
C ARG A 291 -3.20 19.68 5.68
N ARG A 292 -4.20 19.11 5.00
CA ARG A 292 -5.57 19.02 5.51
C ARG A 292 -5.69 18.10 6.72
N LEU A 293 -4.91 17.01 6.72
CA LEU A 293 -4.84 16.12 7.91
C LEU A 293 -4.26 16.84 9.12
N ARG A 294 -3.29 17.75 8.93
CA ARG A 294 -2.73 18.56 10.01
C ARG A 294 -3.73 19.56 10.61
N GLU A 295 -4.72 19.97 9.84
CA GLU A 295 -5.73 20.97 10.23
C GLU A 295 -6.95 20.35 10.97
N LEU A 296 -7.04 19.01 11.04
CA LEU A 296 -8.06 18.29 11.80
C LEU A 296 -7.76 18.32 13.31
#